data_ed6b7cdf34141033ff43ded6881ddb84
#
_entry.id   ed6b7cdf34141033ff43ded6881ddb84
#
_cell.length_a   1.000
_cell.length_b   1.000
_cell.length_c   1.000
_cell.angle_alpha   90.00
_cell.angle_beta   90.00
_cell.angle_gamma   90.00
#
_symmetry.space_group_name_H-M   'P 1'
#
loop_
_entity.id
_entity.type
_entity.pdbx_description
1 polymer ?
#
loop_
_entity_poly.entity_id
_entity_poly.type
_entity_poly.pdbx_seq_one_letter_code
_entity_poly.pdbx_strand_id
1 'polypeptide(L)'
;MPTNLTPPLVTALRKKDAYLDSVSKIRFQETVSSYLFKAGDHFYKIKKADSEHTSLAVKQAFCQEEAKLLHRLNGEELQAEVLPVYQNGKSFSYKNETGATAIDYALKTTALSERNLVSHLLDQKKLSLIAVGRIARKLAQVHSDFPANDKTAHERGRADVLRSLCEDMLYQMKRHLDESFTQPIRDMIRHPLDKFFDEQNRLFQRRIRKNRIVEGHGALSPHQCVPCLTAAYAPAGRTLDGTQFLSPRV
;
A
#
# COMPACT_ATOMS: atom_id res chain seq x y z
N MET A 1 -14.12 -2.60 26.91
CA MET A 1 -14.28 -2.83 25.46
C MET A 1 -14.46 -1.47 24.81
N PRO A 2 -13.58 -1.01 23.93
CA PRO A 2 -13.84 0.24 23.22
C PRO A 2 -15.02 0.00 22.29
N THR A 3 -16.08 0.76 22.46
CA THR A 3 -17.19 0.86 21.53
C THR A 3 -16.64 1.39 20.20
N ASN A 4 -16.46 0.51 19.23
CA ASN A 4 -16.02 0.84 17.87
C ASN A 4 -17.18 1.57 17.16
N LEU A 5 -17.39 2.84 17.54
CA LEU A 5 -18.32 3.73 16.83
C LEU A 5 -17.73 4.01 15.45
N THR A 6 -18.38 3.50 14.42
CA THR A 6 -18.02 3.78 13.03
C THR A 6 -18.01 5.30 12.82
N PRO A 7 -16.92 5.90 12.32
CA PRO A 7 -16.84 7.34 12.13
C PRO A 7 -18.01 7.85 11.25
N PRO A 8 -18.56 9.04 11.54
CA PRO A 8 -19.66 9.62 10.75
C PRO A 8 -19.34 9.71 9.25
N LEU A 9 -18.10 10.00 8.90
CA LEU A 9 -17.56 9.97 7.55
C LEU A 9 -17.82 8.62 6.86
N VAL A 10 -17.47 7.51 7.53
CA VAL A 10 -17.65 6.16 6.97
C VAL A 10 -19.11 5.86 6.74
N THR A 11 -19.96 6.23 7.70
CA THR A 11 -21.41 6.03 7.58
C THR A 11 -22.00 6.79 6.39
N ALA A 12 -21.57 8.03 6.16
CA ALA A 12 -22.02 8.85 5.05
C ALA A 12 -21.54 8.30 3.69
N LEU A 13 -20.27 7.93 3.58
CA LEU A 13 -19.70 7.41 2.34
C LEU A 13 -20.16 5.98 1.97
N ARG A 14 -20.92 5.32 2.83
CA ARG A 14 -21.67 4.09 2.47
C ARG A 14 -22.96 4.34 1.74
N LYS A 15 -23.36 5.62 1.58
CA LYS A 15 -24.56 6.03 0.84
C LYS A 15 -24.21 6.39 -0.60
N LYS A 16 -25.09 6.08 -1.54
CA LYS A 16 -24.87 6.26 -2.98
C LYS A 16 -24.80 7.74 -3.39
N ASP A 17 -25.50 8.60 -2.70
CA ASP A 17 -25.58 10.03 -2.92
C ASP A 17 -24.27 10.79 -2.60
N ALA A 18 -23.36 10.16 -1.86
CA ALA A 18 -22.06 10.73 -1.53
C ALA A 18 -21.09 10.78 -2.73
N TYR A 19 -21.36 10.08 -3.82
CA TYR A 19 -20.48 9.94 -4.98
C TYR A 19 -20.84 10.90 -6.10
N LEU A 20 -19.84 11.25 -6.92
CA LEU A 20 -20.04 12.10 -8.11
C LEU A 20 -20.85 11.35 -9.17
N ASP A 21 -20.54 10.08 -9.38
CA ASP A 21 -21.18 9.22 -10.35
C ASP A 21 -22.32 8.42 -9.70
N SER A 22 -23.30 8.00 -10.52
CA SER A 22 -24.36 7.10 -10.06
C SER A 22 -23.79 5.71 -9.79
N VAL A 23 -23.83 5.26 -8.55
CA VAL A 23 -23.32 3.96 -8.14
C VAL A 23 -24.44 3.01 -7.71
N SER A 24 -24.42 1.79 -8.22
CA SER A 24 -25.45 0.79 -7.93
C SER A 24 -25.27 0.14 -6.55
N LYS A 25 -24.02 -0.14 -6.18
CA LYS A 25 -23.65 -0.86 -4.95
C LYS A 25 -22.36 -0.33 -4.38
N ILE A 26 -22.32 -0.21 -3.04
CA ILE A 26 -21.11 0.15 -2.30
C ILE A 26 -20.74 -1.01 -1.38
N ARG A 27 -19.49 -1.46 -1.45
CA ARG A 27 -18.89 -2.36 -0.48
C ARG A 27 -17.89 -1.59 0.35
N PHE A 28 -17.90 -1.79 1.64
CA PHE A 28 -16.96 -1.16 2.58
C PHE A 28 -16.06 -2.22 3.20
N GLN A 29 -14.79 -1.88 3.30
CA GLN A 29 -13.81 -2.67 4.03
C GLN A 29 -12.93 -1.73 4.84
N GLU A 30 -12.69 -2.10 6.08
CA GLU A 30 -11.76 -1.42 6.96
C GLU A 30 -10.45 -2.19 7.03
N THR A 31 -9.34 -1.47 6.91
CA THR A 31 -8.00 -2.00 7.11
C THR A 31 -7.38 -1.36 8.35
N VAL A 32 -6.20 -1.80 8.75
CA VAL A 32 -5.47 -1.21 9.89
C VAL A 32 -5.33 0.30 9.72
N SER A 33 -5.04 0.77 8.51
CA SER A 33 -4.64 2.15 8.23
C SER A 33 -5.55 2.91 7.28
N SER A 34 -6.59 2.28 6.71
CA SER A 34 -7.43 2.93 5.70
C SER A 34 -8.87 2.43 5.74
N TYR A 35 -9.76 3.29 5.26
CA TYR A 35 -11.12 2.97 4.88
C TYR A 35 -11.20 2.79 3.38
N LEU A 36 -11.78 1.69 2.91
CA LEU A 36 -11.90 1.34 1.50
C LEU A 36 -13.37 1.21 1.12
N PHE A 37 -13.74 1.91 0.07
CA PHE A 37 -15.08 1.83 -0.51
C PHE A 37 -14.96 1.39 -1.96
N LYS A 38 -15.58 0.27 -2.32
CA LYS A 38 -15.78 -0.12 -3.72
C LYS A 38 -17.15 0.38 -4.15
N ALA A 39 -17.18 1.38 -5.01
CA ALA A 39 -18.38 1.98 -5.53
C ALA A 39 -18.36 1.94 -7.07
N GLY A 40 -19.27 1.14 -7.66
CA GLY A 40 -19.23 0.86 -9.10
C GLY A 40 -17.90 0.23 -9.52
N ASP A 41 -17.29 0.82 -10.55
CA ASP A 41 -16.02 0.37 -11.13
C ASP A 41 -14.79 1.05 -10.51
N HIS A 42 -14.95 1.66 -9.32
CA HIS A 42 -13.86 2.34 -8.65
C HIS A 42 -13.70 1.92 -7.18
N PHE A 43 -12.46 1.98 -6.71
CA PHE A 43 -12.14 2.00 -5.29
C PHE A 43 -11.84 3.42 -4.84
N TYR A 44 -12.29 3.74 -3.64
CA TYR A 44 -12.01 4.99 -2.94
C TYR A 44 -11.34 4.63 -1.62
N LYS A 45 -10.08 5.04 -1.46
CA LYS A 45 -9.28 4.81 -0.27
C LYS A 45 -9.10 6.10 0.49
N ILE A 46 -9.46 6.09 1.76
CA ILE A 46 -9.20 7.21 2.69
C ILE A 46 -8.28 6.69 3.78
N LYS A 47 -7.14 7.36 3.98
CA LYS A 47 -6.22 7.01 5.04
C LYS A 47 -6.80 7.40 6.39
N LYS A 48 -6.72 6.51 7.39
CA LYS A 48 -7.10 6.82 8.76
C LYS A 48 -6.15 7.88 9.33
N ALA A 49 -6.67 8.75 10.18
CA ALA A 49 -5.83 9.70 10.90
C ALA A 49 -4.88 8.93 11.84
N ASP A 50 -3.62 9.29 11.78
CA ASP A 50 -2.56 8.85 12.68
C ASP A 50 -1.72 10.06 13.08
N SER A 51 -0.67 9.86 13.89
CA SER A 51 0.19 10.96 14.36
C SER A 51 0.92 11.70 13.23
N GLU A 52 1.10 11.05 12.07
CA GLU A 52 1.86 11.62 10.95
C GLU A 52 0.95 12.30 9.92
N HIS A 53 -0.32 11.89 9.81
CA HIS A 53 -1.26 12.35 8.78
C HIS A 53 -2.44 13.12 9.37
N THR A 54 -2.14 14.13 10.17
CA THR A 54 -3.16 14.93 10.87
C THR A 54 -3.65 16.14 10.07
N SER A 55 -2.79 16.79 9.29
CA SER A 55 -3.18 17.96 8.50
C SER A 55 -3.73 17.61 7.14
N LEU A 56 -4.66 18.42 6.65
CA LEU A 56 -5.28 18.22 5.32
C LEU A 56 -4.25 18.26 4.18
N ALA A 57 -3.24 19.15 4.27
CA ALA A 57 -2.17 19.27 3.30
C ALA A 57 -1.30 17.99 3.25
N VAL A 58 -0.99 17.40 4.40
CA VAL A 58 -0.23 16.15 4.48
C VAL A 58 -1.02 14.98 3.89
N LYS A 59 -2.32 14.90 4.18
CA LYS A 59 -3.20 13.89 3.59
C LYS A 59 -3.30 14.01 2.08
N GLN A 60 -3.40 15.22 1.55
CA GLN A 60 -3.40 15.49 0.12
C GLN A 60 -2.09 15.05 -0.53
N ALA A 61 -0.96 15.47 0.04
CA ALA A 61 0.37 15.13 -0.47
C ALA A 61 0.58 13.60 -0.48
N PHE A 62 0.15 12.91 0.58
CA PHE A 62 0.22 11.45 0.66
C PHE A 62 -0.59 10.77 -0.46
N CYS A 63 -1.84 11.19 -0.69
CA CYS A 63 -2.66 10.65 -1.77
C CYS A 63 -2.03 10.93 -3.16
N GLN A 64 -1.44 12.13 -3.34
CA GLN A 64 -0.76 12.49 -4.60
C GLN A 64 0.47 11.62 -4.86
N GLU A 65 1.30 11.38 -3.85
CA GLU A 65 2.46 10.50 -3.99
C GLU A 65 2.06 9.05 -4.28
N GLU A 66 1.01 8.56 -3.61
CA GLU A 66 0.48 7.23 -3.89
C GLU A 66 -0.09 7.13 -5.32
N ALA A 67 -0.81 8.15 -5.80
CA ALA A 67 -1.30 8.21 -7.18
C ALA A 67 -0.15 8.19 -8.20
N LYS A 68 0.91 8.99 -7.98
CA LYS A 68 2.11 8.99 -8.81
C LYS A 68 2.79 7.63 -8.85
N LEU A 69 2.90 6.96 -7.69
CA LEU A 69 3.50 5.63 -7.62
C LEU A 69 2.68 4.60 -8.41
N LEU A 70 1.36 4.61 -8.25
CA LEU A 70 0.46 3.72 -9.00
C LEU A 70 0.56 3.94 -10.51
N HIS A 71 0.62 5.21 -10.95
CA HIS A 71 0.81 5.55 -12.35
C HIS A 71 2.17 5.06 -12.88
N ARG A 72 3.25 5.25 -12.12
CA ARG A 72 4.58 4.71 -12.45
C ARG A 72 4.58 3.19 -12.64
N LEU A 73 3.93 2.47 -11.72
CA LEU A 73 3.94 1.01 -11.73
C LEU A 73 3.08 0.42 -12.85
N ASN A 74 1.98 1.07 -13.19
CA ASN A 74 0.95 0.52 -14.08
C ASN A 74 0.77 1.31 -15.39
N GLY A 75 1.41 2.48 -15.53
CA GLY A 75 1.17 3.37 -16.67
C GLY A 75 -0.28 3.85 -16.68
N GLU A 76 -0.88 3.90 -17.87
CA GLU A 76 -2.26 4.34 -18.07
C GLU A 76 -3.30 3.24 -17.80
N GLU A 77 -2.85 2.00 -17.58
CA GLU A 77 -3.73 0.85 -17.36
C GLU A 77 -4.50 0.93 -16.04
N LEU A 78 -3.96 1.64 -15.03
CA LEU A 78 -4.62 1.90 -13.77
C LEU A 78 -4.76 3.41 -13.54
N GLN A 79 -5.96 3.92 -13.71
CA GLN A 79 -6.24 5.32 -13.41
C GLN A 79 -6.27 5.53 -11.90
N ALA A 80 -5.56 6.56 -11.43
CA ALA A 80 -5.53 6.98 -10.05
C ALA A 80 -5.76 8.49 -9.96
N GLU A 81 -6.76 8.90 -9.18
CA GLU A 81 -7.19 10.29 -9.02
C GLU A 81 -7.30 10.63 -7.53
N VAL A 82 -6.85 11.82 -7.14
CA VAL A 82 -7.01 12.32 -5.78
C VAL A 82 -8.26 13.19 -5.69
N LEU A 83 -9.21 12.75 -4.89
CA LEU A 83 -10.48 13.46 -4.70
C LEU A 83 -10.58 14.02 -3.28
N PRO A 84 -10.97 15.29 -3.11
CA PRO A 84 -11.31 15.84 -1.81
C PRO A 84 -12.61 15.20 -1.28
N VAL A 85 -12.65 15.00 0.03
CA VAL A 85 -13.85 14.65 0.76
C VAL A 85 -14.37 15.90 1.43
N TYR A 86 -15.58 16.27 1.12
CA TYR A 86 -16.24 17.47 1.62
C TYR A 86 -17.16 17.16 2.78
N GLN A 87 -17.22 18.08 3.72
CA GLN A 87 -18.21 18.13 4.78
C GLN A 87 -19.15 19.32 4.55
N ASN A 88 -20.46 19.06 4.58
CA ASN A 88 -21.51 20.08 4.58
C ASN A 88 -22.45 19.79 5.76
N GLY A 89 -22.34 20.58 6.84
CA GLY A 89 -23.02 20.32 8.09
C GLY A 89 -22.67 18.95 8.68
N LYS A 90 -23.62 18.02 8.73
CA LYS A 90 -23.42 16.63 9.20
C LYS A 90 -23.22 15.62 8.08
N SER A 91 -23.24 16.06 6.81
CA SER A 91 -23.09 15.21 5.64
C SER A 91 -21.64 15.19 5.15
N PHE A 92 -21.23 14.08 4.54
CA PHE A 92 -19.93 13.92 3.91
C PHE A 92 -20.11 13.34 2.52
N SER A 93 -19.42 13.91 1.53
CA SER A 93 -19.54 13.48 0.14
C SER A 93 -18.28 13.85 -0.66
N TYR A 94 -18.20 13.36 -1.91
CA TYR A 94 -17.21 13.81 -2.90
C TYR A 94 -17.70 15.00 -3.73
N LYS A 95 -18.88 15.56 -3.42
CA LYS A 95 -19.50 16.66 -4.14
C LYS A 95 -19.12 17.98 -3.51
N ASN A 96 -18.60 18.91 -4.34
CA ASN A 96 -18.31 20.27 -3.91
C ASN A 96 -19.59 21.11 -3.99
N GLU A 97 -20.37 21.11 -2.92
CA GLU A 97 -21.59 21.90 -2.81
C GLU A 97 -21.31 23.26 -2.16
N THR A 98 -22.20 24.22 -2.36
CA THR A 98 -22.08 25.56 -1.73
C THR A 98 -22.00 25.44 -0.21
N GLY A 99 -20.96 26.01 0.38
CA GLY A 99 -20.71 25.96 1.82
C GLY A 99 -20.00 24.69 2.32
N ALA A 100 -19.66 23.75 1.42
CA ALA A 100 -18.92 22.56 1.78
C ALA A 100 -17.41 22.89 2.00
N THR A 101 -16.81 22.23 2.98
CA THR A 101 -15.39 22.37 3.31
C THR A 101 -14.67 21.03 3.10
N ALA A 102 -13.54 21.05 2.41
CA ALA A 102 -12.71 19.85 2.28
C ALA A 102 -12.10 19.50 3.64
N ILE A 103 -12.27 18.25 4.07
CA ILE A 103 -11.81 17.76 5.38
C ILE A 103 -10.85 16.58 5.28
N ASP A 104 -10.84 15.90 4.14
CA ASP A 104 -9.99 14.75 3.88
C ASP A 104 -9.76 14.58 2.37
N TYR A 105 -8.92 13.63 2.00
CA TYR A 105 -8.69 13.22 0.63
C TYR A 105 -8.82 11.71 0.47
N ALA A 106 -9.37 11.30 -0.65
CA ALA A 106 -9.46 9.91 -1.08
C ALA A 106 -8.64 9.70 -2.35
N LEU A 107 -8.01 8.55 -2.42
CA LEU A 107 -7.44 8.04 -3.66
C LEU A 107 -8.50 7.19 -4.37
N LYS A 108 -9.00 7.68 -5.51
CA LYS A 108 -9.90 6.95 -6.40
C LYS A 108 -9.07 6.19 -7.42
N THR A 109 -9.31 4.90 -7.55
CA THR A 109 -8.63 4.04 -8.54
C THR A 109 -9.63 3.16 -9.27
N THR A 110 -9.29 2.75 -10.49
CA THR A 110 -10.08 1.75 -11.21
C THR A 110 -10.14 0.45 -10.42
N ALA A 111 -11.33 -0.11 -10.26
CA ALA A 111 -11.51 -1.39 -9.59
C ALA A 111 -11.20 -2.54 -10.54
N LEU A 112 -10.20 -3.32 -10.21
CA LEU A 112 -9.90 -4.52 -10.93
C LEU A 112 -10.87 -5.64 -10.55
N SER A 113 -11.18 -6.49 -11.55
CA SER A 113 -12.02 -7.67 -11.30
C SER A 113 -11.32 -8.63 -10.35
N GLU A 114 -11.97 -8.95 -9.24
CA GLU A 114 -11.49 -9.94 -8.26
C GLU A 114 -11.14 -11.28 -8.91
N ARG A 115 -11.87 -11.66 -9.98
CA ARG A 115 -11.65 -12.91 -10.74
C ARG A 115 -10.31 -12.95 -11.47
N ASN A 116 -9.72 -11.79 -11.73
CA ASN A 116 -8.43 -11.67 -12.41
C ASN A 116 -7.25 -11.54 -11.44
N LEU A 117 -7.50 -11.45 -10.14
CA LEU A 117 -6.43 -11.41 -9.15
C LEU A 117 -5.64 -12.70 -9.14
N VAL A 118 -4.32 -12.60 -9.00
CA VAL A 118 -3.42 -13.75 -8.91
C VAL A 118 -3.83 -14.69 -7.79
N SER A 119 -4.24 -14.18 -6.63
CA SER A 119 -4.76 -14.98 -5.52
C SER A 119 -5.97 -15.82 -5.94
N HIS A 120 -6.95 -15.21 -6.60
CA HIS A 120 -8.12 -15.94 -7.08
C HIS A 120 -7.77 -16.98 -8.13
N LEU A 121 -6.87 -16.65 -9.08
CA LEU A 121 -6.40 -17.58 -10.10
C LEU A 121 -5.64 -18.76 -9.50
N LEU A 122 -4.88 -18.53 -8.42
CA LEU A 122 -4.20 -19.58 -7.65
C LEU A 122 -5.22 -20.53 -6.99
N ASP A 123 -6.20 -19.97 -6.27
CA ASP A 123 -7.24 -20.75 -5.59
C ASP A 123 -8.04 -21.61 -6.57
N GLN A 124 -8.29 -21.07 -7.76
CA GLN A 124 -8.98 -21.78 -8.84
C GLN A 124 -8.07 -22.71 -9.66
N LYS A 125 -6.77 -22.81 -9.34
CA LYS A 125 -5.76 -23.57 -10.11
C LYS A 125 -5.70 -23.16 -11.60
N LYS A 126 -6.01 -21.88 -11.90
CA LYS A 126 -6.04 -21.30 -13.26
C LYS A 126 -4.85 -20.40 -13.58
N LEU A 127 -3.93 -20.19 -12.65
CA LEU A 127 -2.73 -19.38 -12.88
C LEU A 127 -1.76 -20.15 -13.79
N SER A 128 -1.57 -19.66 -15.00
CA SER A 128 -0.65 -20.28 -15.95
C SER A 128 0.79 -19.79 -15.75
N LEU A 129 1.79 -20.60 -16.13
CA LEU A 129 3.19 -20.20 -16.15
C LEU A 129 3.44 -18.98 -17.04
N ILE A 130 2.67 -18.84 -18.12
CA ILE A 130 2.73 -17.68 -19.02
C ILE A 130 2.33 -16.41 -18.26
N ALA A 131 1.27 -16.47 -17.44
CA ALA A 131 0.83 -15.36 -16.62
C ALA A 131 1.89 -14.97 -15.57
N VAL A 132 2.49 -15.96 -14.91
CA VAL A 132 3.62 -15.73 -13.97
C VAL A 132 4.80 -15.06 -14.68
N GLY A 133 5.16 -15.54 -15.87
CA GLY A 133 6.22 -14.96 -16.69
C GLY A 133 5.93 -13.51 -17.12
N ARG A 134 4.67 -13.14 -17.38
CA ARG A 134 4.29 -11.75 -17.65
C ARG A 134 4.48 -10.86 -16.44
N ILE A 135 4.02 -11.30 -15.26
CA ILE A 135 4.20 -10.56 -14.00
C ILE A 135 5.69 -10.34 -13.71
N ALA A 136 6.50 -11.40 -13.83
CA ALA A 136 7.95 -11.31 -13.59
C ALA A 136 8.63 -10.31 -14.55
N ARG A 137 8.30 -10.34 -15.84
CA ARG A 137 8.84 -9.39 -16.83
C ARG A 137 8.43 -7.95 -16.50
N LYS A 138 7.15 -7.72 -16.15
CA LYS A 138 6.68 -6.38 -15.78
C LYS A 138 7.38 -5.87 -14.52
N LEU A 139 7.56 -6.70 -13.50
CA LEU A 139 8.33 -6.34 -12.30
C LEU A 139 9.78 -6.02 -12.62
N ALA A 140 10.43 -6.84 -13.44
CA ALA A 140 11.79 -6.59 -13.86
C ALA A 140 11.92 -5.26 -14.64
N GLN A 141 10.95 -4.94 -15.49
CA GLN A 141 10.88 -3.67 -16.20
C GLN A 141 10.76 -2.49 -15.23
N VAL A 142 9.77 -2.55 -14.33
CA VAL A 142 9.56 -1.51 -13.29
C VAL A 142 10.84 -1.30 -12.47
N HIS A 143 11.49 -2.38 -12.04
CA HIS A 143 12.75 -2.29 -11.31
C HIS A 143 13.89 -1.71 -12.13
N SER A 144 13.84 -1.82 -13.47
CA SER A 144 14.84 -1.21 -14.35
C SER A 144 14.58 0.27 -14.58
N ASP A 145 13.32 0.66 -14.67
CA ASP A 145 12.90 2.02 -15.02
C ASP A 145 12.98 2.98 -13.82
N PHE A 146 12.91 2.46 -12.60
CA PHE A 146 12.86 3.27 -11.37
C PHE A 146 13.99 2.94 -10.37
N PRO A 147 15.27 3.13 -10.76
CA PRO A 147 16.36 3.05 -9.80
C PRO A 147 16.21 4.16 -8.76
N ALA A 148 16.52 3.86 -7.51
CA ALA A 148 16.62 4.89 -6.47
C ALA A 148 17.75 5.85 -6.80
N ASN A 149 17.58 7.14 -6.44
CA ASN A 149 18.69 8.08 -6.55
C ASN A 149 19.83 7.67 -5.62
N ASP A 150 21.06 8.10 -5.93
CA ASP A 150 22.27 7.69 -5.21
C ASP A 150 22.20 7.94 -3.71
N LYS A 151 21.67 9.11 -3.29
CA LYS A 151 21.51 9.45 -1.88
C LYS A 151 20.58 8.45 -1.18
N THR A 152 19.39 8.22 -1.73
CA THR A 152 18.39 7.30 -1.18
C THR A 152 18.91 5.85 -1.18
N ALA A 153 19.61 5.43 -2.25
CA ALA A 153 20.20 4.11 -2.34
C ALA A 153 21.27 3.89 -1.24
N HIS A 154 22.13 4.88 -0.99
CA HIS A 154 23.14 4.83 0.07
C HIS A 154 22.53 4.82 1.46
N GLU A 155 21.52 5.68 1.70
CA GLU A 155 20.89 5.81 3.02
C GLU A 155 20.08 4.58 3.39
N ARG A 156 19.30 4.02 2.44
CA ARG A 156 18.32 2.96 2.72
C ARG A 156 18.75 1.56 2.30
N GLY A 157 19.73 1.45 1.42
CA GLY A 157 20.25 0.15 0.94
C GLY A 157 21.29 -0.50 1.84
N ARG A 158 21.66 0.10 2.97
CA ARG A 158 22.69 -0.38 3.89
C ARG A 158 22.17 -1.53 4.74
N ALA A 159 23.08 -2.46 5.06
CA ALA A 159 22.77 -3.62 5.90
C ALA A 159 22.31 -3.23 7.31
N ASP A 160 22.96 -2.22 7.93
CA ASP A 160 22.61 -1.74 9.26
C ASP A 160 21.22 -1.09 9.31
N VAL A 161 20.82 -0.34 8.28
CA VAL A 161 19.48 0.26 8.19
C VAL A 161 18.42 -0.83 8.07
N LEU A 162 18.64 -1.83 7.20
CA LEU A 162 17.70 -2.94 7.05
C LEU A 162 17.63 -3.82 8.30
N ARG A 163 18.75 -4.01 9.00
CA ARG A 163 18.78 -4.69 10.30
C ARG A 163 17.91 -3.95 11.32
N SER A 164 18.08 -2.62 11.45
CA SER A 164 17.26 -1.79 12.36
C SER A 164 15.78 -1.93 12.07
N LEU A 165 15.38 -1.89 10.79
CA LEU A 165 13.97 -2.12 10.39
C LEU A 165 13.46 -3.51 10.80
N CYS A 166 14.27 -4.56 10.66
CA CYS A 166 13.91 -5.91 11.11
C CYS A 166 13.76 -5.97 12.64
N GLU A 167 14.66 -5.32 13.38
CA GLU A 167 14.57 -5.25 14.84
C GLU A 167 13.31 -4.48 15.30
N ASP A 168 12.99 -3.37 14.67
CA ASP A 168 11.76 -2.61 14.93
C ASP A 168 10.53 -3.46 14.66
N MET A 169 10.51 -4.22 13.55
CA MET A 169 9.42 -5.15 13.25
C MET A 169 9.28 -6.23 14.34
N LEU A 170 10.37 -6.84 14.79
CA LEU A 170 10.36 -7.84 15.87
C LEU A 170 9.89 -7.23 17.19
N TYR A 171 10.24 -5.97 17.45
CA TYR A 171 9.77 -5.24 18.63
C TYR A 171 8.26 -4.96 18.55
N GLN A 172 7.76 -4.51 17.40
CA GLN A 172 6.33 -4.28 17.19
C GLN A 172 5.52 -5.58 17.30
N MET A 173 6.03 -6.68 16.76
CA MET A 173 5.41 -8.00 16.93
C MET A 173 5.23 -8.35 18.41
N LYS A 174 6.24 -8.08 19.26
CA LYS A 174 6.14 -8.32 20.69
C LYS A 174 5.02 -7.53 21.36
N ARG A 175 4.72 -6.31 20.87
CA ARG A 175 3.65 -5.46 21.43
C ARG A 175 2.23 -5.90 21.05
N HIS A 176 2.09 -6.57 19.90
CA HIS A 176 0.79 -6.89 19.30
C HIS A 176 0.44 -8.37 19.32
N LEU A 177 1.40 -9.24 19.63
CA LEU A 177 1.18 -10.65 19.78
C LEU A 177 1.11 -10.97 21.27
N ASP A 178 0.13 -11.79 21.63
CA ASP A 178 -0.07 -12.33 22.95
C ASP A 178 1.05 -13.32 23.37
N GLU A 179 0.79 -14.20 24.34
CA GLU A 179 1.75 -15.16 24.85
C GLU A 179 2.34 -16.11 23.78
N SER A 180 1.78 -16.14 22.57
CA SER A 180 2.28 -16.97 21.47
C SER A 180 3.59 -16.49 20.86
N PHE A 181 3.97 -15.21 21.02
CA PHE A 181 5.27 -14.68 20.57
C PHE A 181 6.24 -14.54 21.75
N THR A 182 6.81 -15.66 22.16
CA THR A 182 7.74 -15.75 23.30
C THR A 182 9.16 -15.29 22.95
N GLN A 183 9.97 -14.99 23.98
CA GLN A 183 11.37 -14.62 23.78
C GLN A 183 12.19 -15.66 22.98
N PRO A 184 12.07 -16.99 23.23
CA PRO A 184 12.75 -17.98 22.41
C PRO A 184 12.38 -17.92 20.91
N ILE A 185 11.12 -17.70 20.59
CA ILE A 185 10.67 -17.57 19.19
C ILE A 185 11.30 -16.31 18.55
N ARG A 186 11.35 -15.21 19.28
CA ARG A 186 12.01 -13.99 18.83
C ARG A 186 13.50 -14.24 18.56
N ASP A 187 14.20 -14.93 19.46
CA ASP A 187 15.64 -15.19 19.33
C ASP A 187 15.90 -16.18 18.18
N MET A 188 15.00 -17.15 17.92
CA MET A 188 15.08 -18.03 16.74
C MET A 188 14.99 -17.26 15.41
N ILE A 189 14.29 -16.13 15.37
CA ILE A 189 14.20 -15.28 14.18
C ILE A 189 15.39 -14.32 14.15
N ARG A 190 15.72 -13.70 15.26
CA ARG A 190 16.76 -12.68 15.37
C ARG A 190 18.15 -13.22 15.03
N HIS A 191 18.52 -14.38 15.61
CA HIS A 191 19.86 -14.91 15.42
C HIS A 191 20.26 -15.17 13.95
N PRO A 192 19.44 -15.85 13.11
CA PRO A 192 19.73 -15.98 11.68
C PRO A 192 19.75 -14.64 10.94
N LEU A 193 18.92 -13.66 11.34
CA LEU A 193 18.90 -12.33 10.74
C LEU A 193 20.22 -11.59 11.02
N ASP A 194 20.67 -11.58 12.28
CA ASP A 194 21.93 -10.96 12.66
C ASP A 194 23.10 -11.56 11.88
N LYS A 195 23.20 -12.89 11.88
CA LYS A 195 24.19 -13.62 11.10
C LYS A 195 24.17 -13.26 9.62
N PHE A 196 22.97 -13.20 9.02
CA PHE A 196 22.81 -12.81 7.61
C PHE A 196 23.34 -11.40 7.34
N PHE A 197 22.99 -10.42 8.16
CA PHE A 197 23.47 -9.05 7.96
C PHE A 197 24.98 -8.91 8.15
N ASP A 198 25.57 -9.64 9.11
CA ASP A 198 27.02 -9.64 9.34
C ASP A 198 27.78 -10.27 8.16
N GLU A 199 27.33 -11.43 7.69
CA GLU A 199 27.99 -12.16 6.61
C GLU A 199 27.77 -11.51 5.23
N GLN A 200 26.60 -10.89 5.00
CA GLN A 200 26.20 -10.40 3.67
C GLN A 200 26.39 -8.90 3.46
N ASN A 201 27.10 -8.18 4.32
CA ASN A 201 27.33 -6.74 4.16
C ASN A 201 27.92 -6.38 2.78
N ARG A 202 28.83 -7.21 2.25
CA ARG A 202 29.41 -7.02 0.90
C ARG A 202 28.36 -7.12 -0.21
N LEU A 203 27.32 -7.91 -0.03
CA LEU A 203 26.20 -8.01 -0.98
C LEU A 203 25.42 -6.69 -1.04
N PHE A 204 25.11 -6.09 0.11
CA PHE A 204 24.40 -4.80 0.17
C PHE A 204 25.22 -3.68 -0.46
N GLN A 205 26.50 -3.59 -0.14
CA GLN A 205 27.41 -2.62 -0.76
C GLN A 205 27.49 -2.78 -2.30
N ARG A 206 27.54 -4.03 -2.78
CA ARG A 206 27.55 -4.31 -4.21
C ARG A 206 26.22 -3.88 -4.87
N ARG A 207 25.08 -4.10 -4.23
CA ARG A 207 23.77 -3.69 -4.74
C ARG A 207 23.65 -2.18 -4.87
N ILE A 208 24.11 -1.44 -3.86
CA ILE A 208 24.17 0.03 -3.89
C ILE A 208 25.01 0.49 -5.08
N ARG A 209 26.28 0.03 -5.16
CA ARG A 209 27.21 0.44 -6.24
C ARG A 209 26.75 0.07 -7.64
N LYS A 210 25.91 -0.93 -7.80
CA LYS A 210 25.38 -1.38 -9.09
C LYS A 210 23.97 -0.84 -9.37
N ASN A 211 23.50 0.18 -8.67
CA ASN A 211 22.15 0.74 -8.79
C ASN A 211 21.05 -0.32 -8.76
N ARG A 212 21.19 -1.30 -7.81
CA ARG A 212 20.21 -2.38 -7.62
C ARG A 212 19.21 -2.09 -6.52
N ILE A 213 19.22 -0.89 -5.97
CA ILE A 213 18.20 -0.38 -5.07
C ILE A 213 17.21 0.39 -5.91
N VAL A 214 15.94 0.10 -5.75
CA VAL A 214 14.87 0.64 -6.63
C VAL A 214 13.70 1.15 -5.80
N GLU A 215 13.02 2.16 -6.34
CA GLU A 215 11.71 2.58 -5.83
C GLU A 215 10.65 1.60 -6.34
N GLY A 216 10.13 0.76 -5.46
CA GLY A 216 9.16 -0.27 -5.81
C GLY A 216 7.94 -0.25 -4.91
N HIS A 217 7.01 -1.16 -5.16
CA HIS A 217 5.78 -1.31 -4.38
C HIS A 217 6.03 -1.68 -2.90
N GLY A 218 7.15 -2.32 -2.61
CA GLY A 218 7.59 -2.71 -1.25
C GLY A 218 6.85 -3.88 -0.62
N ALA A 219 5.57 -4.10 -0.92
CA ALA A 219 4.74 -5.13 -0.31
C ALA A 219 3.78 -5.80 -1.32
N LEU A 220 4.26 -6.04 -2.53
CA LEU A 220 3.44 -6.68 -3.57
C LEU A 220 3.02 -8.09 -3.15
N SER A 221 1.74 -8.38 -3.25
CA SER A 221 1.16 -9.68 -2.90
C SER A 221 0.23 -10.21 -4.01
N PRO A 222 -0.08 -11.52 -4.04
CA PRO A 222 -1.02 -12.08 -5.00
C PRO A 222 -2.40 -11.42 -5.00
N HIS A 223 -2.82 -10.84 -3.87
CA HIS A 223 -4.09 -10.11 -3.74
C HIS A 223 -4.07 -8.71 -4.38
N GLN A 224 -2.91 -8.26 -4.83
CA GLN A 224 -2.68 -6.93 -5.41
C GLN A 224 -2.18 -7.02 -6.86
N CYS A 225 -2.06 -8.23 -7.40
CA CYS A 225 -1.57 -8.48 -8.75
C CYS A 225 -2.69 -9.02 -9.65
N VAL A 226 -2.68 -8.54 -10.89
CA VAL A 226 -3.33 -9.21 -12.02
C VAL A 226 -2.28 -9.50 -13.09
N PRO A 227 -2.47 -10.50 -13.96
CA PRO A 227 -1.44 -10.91 -14.94
C PRO A 227 -1.03 -9.85 -15.96
N CYS A 228 -1.79 -8.76 -16.09
CA CYS A 228 -1.49 -7.60 -16.94
C CYS A 228 -0.97 -6.38 -16.18
N LEU A 229 -1.16 -6.31 -14.84
CA LEU A 229 -0.80 -5.17 -14.00
C LEU A 229 0.08 -5.63 -12.84
N THR A 230 1.06 -4.81 -12.48
CA THR A 230 1.99 -5.10 -11.36
C THR A 230 1.48 -4.69 -10.01
N ALA A 231 0.49 -3.81 -9.95
CA ALA A 231 -0.15 -3.43 -8.70
C ALA A 231 -1.60 -3.07 -8.98
N ALA A 232 -2.48 -3.98 -8.61
CA ALA A 232 -3.87 -3.65 -8.43
C ALA A 232 -4.07 -3.21 -7.00
N TYR A 233 -4.83 -2.16 -6.78
CA TYR A 233 -5.29 -1.87 -5.46
C TYR A 233 -6.36 -2.91 -5.09
N ALA A 234 -5.93 -4.01 -4.48
CA ALA A 234 -6.81 -4.87 -3.72
C ALA A 234 -6.63 -4.54 -2.24
N PRO A 235 -7.68 -4.60 -1.43
CA PRO A 235 -7.64 -4.22 -0.03
C PRO A 235 -6.87 -5.24 0.81
N ALA A 236 -5.56 -5.25 0.71
CA ALA A 236 -4.71 -5.94 1.67
C ALA A 236 -4.18 -4.90 2.65
N GLY A 237 -4.54 -5.05 3.91
CA GLY A 237 -4.35 -4.10 5.00
C GLY A 237 -2.90 -3.81 5.39
N ARG A 238 -2.05 -3.45 4.43
CA ARG A 238 -0.74 -2.87 4.74
C ARG A 238 -0.57 -1.61 3.91
N THR A 239 -0.54 -0.52 4.61
CA THR A 239 -0.13 0.77 4.14
C THR A 239 1.32 0.74 3.69
N LEU A 240 1.56 1.42 2.61
CA LEU A 240 2.75 2.22 2.48
C LEU A 240 2.70 3.29 3.60
N ASP A 241 3.18 2.98 4.78
CA ASP A 241 3.63 4.01 5.70
C ASP A 241 4.71 4.76 4.93
N GLY A 242 4.65 6.06 4.79
CA GLY A 242 5.50 6.92 3.95
C GLY A 242 7.00 6.57 3.83
N THR A 243 7.40 5.40 4.29
CA THR A 243 8.65 4.74 4.03
C THR A 243 8.54 4.04 2.69
N GLN A 244 9.07 4.68 1.66
CA GLN A 244 9.36 4.02 0.38
C GLN A 244 10.26 2.83 0.65
N PHE A 245 9.68 1.64 0.69
CA PHE A 245 10.48 0.42 0.80
C PHE A 245 11.23 0.23 -0.53
N LEU A 246 12.52 0.47 -0.46
CA LEU A 246 13.43 0.14 -1.56
C LEU A 246 13.56 -1.37 -1.60
N SER A 247 12.95 -2.00 -2.60
CA SER A 247 13.14 -3.42 -2.85
C SER A 247 14.53 -3.64 -3.48
N PRO A 248 15.41 -4.46 -2.89
CA PRO A 248 16.60 -4.88 -3.59
C PRO A 248 16.20 -5.73 -4.80
N ARG A 249 16.76 -5.46 -5.97
CA ARG A 249 16.64 -6.38 -7.12
C ARG A 249 17.31 -7.70 -6.77
N VAL A 250 16.64 -8.81 -7.02
CA VAL A 250 17.20 -10.15 -6.94
C VAL A 250 18.23 -10.37 -8.05
#